data_e2dd544077fe179a95ef6e70764944e5
#
_entry.id   e2dd544077fe179a95ef6e70764944e5
#
_cell.length_a   1.000
_cell.length_b   1.000
_cell.length_c   1.000
_cell.angle_alpha   90.00
_cell.angle_beta   90.00
_cell.angle_gamma   90.00
#
_symmetry.space_group_name_H-M   'P 1'
#
loop_
_entity.id
_entity.type
_entity.pdbx_description
1 polymer ?
#
loop_
_entity_poly.entity_id
_entity_poly.type
_entity_poly.pdbx_seq_one_letter_code
_entity_poly.pdbx_strand_id
1 'polypeptide(L)'
;MDKVIKVILLINNERLISEIVEIGADVGEPDCRLIKPHVICESTLTPWMLNDTNQTEFMISSDKIITIADPKPDLLEKYLKKIN
;
A
#
# COMPACT_ATOMS: atom_id res chain seq x y z
N MET A 1 8.90 16.57 -3.30
CA MET A 1 7.50 16.37 -2.89
C MET A 1 7.41 15.27 -1.85
N ASP A 2 6.59 15.48 -0.86
CA ASP A 2 6.44 14.50 0.20
C ASP A 2 5.60 13.32 -0.28
N LYS A 3 6.06 12.13 0.08
CA LYS A 3 5.30 10.91 -0.21
C LYS A 3 4.21 10.75 0.83
N VAL A 4 3.05 10.31 0.38
CA VAL A 4 1.94 9.98 1.26
C VAL A 4 2.00 8.48 1.53
N ILE A 5 2.39 8.11 2.72
CA ILE A 5 2.53 6.70 3.12
C ILE A 5 1.45 6.38 4.14
N LYS A 6 0.68 5.34 3.86
CA LYS A 6 -0.48 4.96 4.69
C LYS A 6 -0.50 3.46 4.95
N VAL A 7 -1.13 3.11 6.05
CA VAL A 7 -1.57 1.73 6.31
C VAL A 7 -2.93 1.58 5.67
N ILE A 8 -3.11 0.52 4.90
CA ILE A 8 -4.30 0.29 4.09
C ILE A 8 -4.88 -1.06 4.46
N LEU A 9 -6.15 -1.08 4.87
CA LEU A 9 -6.87 -2.32 5.15
C LEU A 9 -7.78 -2.63 3.97
N LEU A 10 -7.55 -3.78 3.36
CA LEU A 10 -8.33 -4.23 2.20
C LEU A 10 -9.52 -5.09 2.62
N ILE A 11 -10.48 -5.27 1.71
CA ILE A 11 -11.71 -6.02 2.00
C ILE A 11 -11.46 -7.50 2.32
N ASN A 12 -10.29 -8.03 1.93
CA ASN A 12 -9.90 -9.40 2.26
C ASN A 12 -9.11 -9.49 3.58
N ASN A 13 -9.12 -8.41 4.36
CA ASN A 13 -8.42 -8.27 5.64
C ASN A 13 -6.90 -8.21 5.53
N GLU A 14 -6.34 -8.11 4.32
CA GLU A 14 -4.92 -7.83 4.19
C GLU A 14 -4.62 -6.41 4.64
N ARG A 15 -3.53 -6.26 5.38
CA ARG A 15 -3.03 -4.96 5.81
C ARG A 15 -1.76 -4.66 5.06
N LEU A 16 -1.75 -3.51 4.38
CA LEU A 16 -0.59 -3.08 3.61
C LEU A 16 -0.06 -1.77 4.17
N ILE A 17 1.23 -1.54 4.00
CA ILE A 17 1.80 -0.20 4.12
C ILE A 17 2.38 0.15 2.76
N SER A 18 2.09 1.35 2.27
CA SER A 18 2.45 1.74 0.92
C SER A 18 2.40 3.24 0.75
N GLU A 19 3.19 3.73 -0.18
CA GLU A 19 2.93 5.04 -0.75
C GLU A 19 1.66 4.92 -1.58
N ILE A 20 0.74 5.87 -1.46
CA ILE A 20 -0.52 5.84 -2.19
C ILE A 20 -0.73 7.17 -2.91
N VAL A 21 -1.17 7.08 -4.15
CA VAL A 21 -1.48 8.24 -4.99
C VAL A 21 -2.88 8.06 -5.56
N GLU A 22 -3.74 9.06 -5.35
CA GLU A 22 -5.04 9.09 -6.00
C GLU A 22 -4.86 9.56 -7.43
N ILE A 23 -5.54 8.91 -8.36
CA ILE A 23 -5.51 9.29 -9.77
C ILE A 23 -6.93 9.43 -10.27
N GLY A 24 -7.13 10.32 -11.26
CA GLY A 24 -8.43 10.46 -11.89
C GLY A 24 -8.74 9.22 -12.71
N ALA A 25 -9.94 8.70 -12.57
CA ALA A 25 -10.37 7.52 -13.30
C ALA A 25 -11.88 7.57 -13.51
N ASP A 26 -12.33 6.89 -14.56
CA ASP A 26 -13.76 6.75 -14.82
C ASP A 26 -14.37 5.76 -13.83
N VAL A 27 -15.67 5.81 -13.67
CA VAL A 27 -16.40 4.92 -12.78
C VAL A 27 -16.09 3.47 -13.18
N GLY A 28 -15.70 2.66 -12.18
CA GLY A 28 -15.38 1.26 -12.38
C GLY A 28 -13.93 0.97 -12.73
N GLU A 29 -13.12 1.99 -12.96
CA GLU A 29 -11.69 1.82 -13.22
C GLU A 29 -10.88 1.99 -11.93
N PRO A 30 -9.68 1.40 -11.85
CA PRO A 30 -8.81 1.63 -10.69
C PRO A 30 -8.47 3.10 -10.56
N ASP A 31 -8.65 3.65 -9.36
CA ASP A 31 -8.46 5.08 -9.09
C ASP A 31 -7.34 5.37 -8.09
N CYS A 32 -6.61 4.36 -7.67
CA CYS A 32 -5.47 4.53 -6.78
C CYS A 32 -4.26 3.77 -7.32
N ARG A 33 -3.08 4.35 -7.09
CA ARG A 33 -1.82 3.67 -7.37
C ARG A 33 -1.11 3.42 -6.05
N LEU A 34 -0.67 2.18 -5.84
CA LEU A 34 0.16 1.81 -4.71
C LEU A 34 1.60 1.65 -5.21
N ILE A 35 2.53 2.33 -4.55
CA ILE A 35 3.94 2.29 -4.91
C ILE A 35 4.68 1.59 -3.79
N LYS A 36 5.36 0.49 -4.15
CA LYS A 36 6.11 -0.35 -3.22
C LYS A 36 5.27 -0.83 -2.04
N PRO A 37 4.08 -1.41 -2.29
CA PRO A 37 3.24 -1.90 -1.18
C PRO A 37 3.88 -3.11 -0.52
N HIS A 38 3.79 -3.15 0.80
CA HIS A 38 4.27 -4.26 1.62
C HIS A 38 3.15 -4.77 2.51
N VAL A 39 3.06 -6.10 2.63
CA VAL A 39 2.11 -6.72 3.54
C VAL A 39 2.66 -6.62 4.96
N ILE A 40 1.79 -6.23 5.89
CA ILE A 40 2.13 -6.20 7.31
C ILE A 40 1.69 -7.52 7.92
N CYS A 41 2.64 -8.30 8.41
CA CYS A 41 2.35 -9.54 9.12
C CYS A 41 3.11 -9.49 10.45
N GLU A 42 2.38 -9.24 11.52
CA GLU A 42 2.97 -8.98 12.83
C GLU A 42 3.92 -7.79 12.72
N SER A 43 5.20 -7.97 12.94
CA SER A 43 6.16 -6.87 12.79
C SER A 43 7.02 -7.02 11.54
N THR A 44 6.63 -7.90 10.62
CA THR A 44 7.38 -8.18 9.40
C THR A 44 6.70 -7.52 8.21
N LEU A 45 7.52 -6.92 7.34
CA LEU A 45 7.04 -6.32 6.08
C LEU A 45 7.56 -7.15 4.92
N THR A 46 6.64 -7.57 4.05
CA THR A 46 6.96 -8.38 2.87
C THR A 46 6.38 -7.70 1.64
N PRO A 47 7.14 -7.55 0.55
CA PRO A 47 6.58 -6.96 -0.67
C PRO A 47 5.32 -7.68 -1.10
N TRP A 48 4.30 -6.90 -1.47
CA TRP A 48 3.01 -7.45 -1.88
C TRP A 48 3.17 -8.21 -3.18
N MET A 49 2.59 -9.40 -3.24
CA MET A 49 2.65 -10.27 -4.43
C MET A 49 4.09 -10.64 -4.83
N LEU A 50 4.96 -10.76 -3.83
CA LEU A 50 6.38 -11.03 -4.05
C LEU A 50 6.65 -12.26 -4.92
N ASN A 51 5.86 -13.31 -4.73
CA ASN A 51 6.08 -14.57 -5.45
C ASN A 51 5.41 -14.61 -6.82
N ASP A 52 4.64 -13.58 -7.17
CA ASP A 52 3.84 -13.57 -8.39
C ASP A 52 4.35 -12.60 -9.44
N THR A 53 5.06 -11.56 -9.03
CA THR A 53 5.50 -10.52 -9.95
C THR A 53 6.71 -9.79 -9.40
N ASN A 54 7.51 -9.22 -10.30
CA ASN A 54 8.60 -8.30 -9.94
C ASN A 54 8.14 -6.84 -9.96
N GLN A 55 6.88 -6.62 -10.25
CA GLN A 55 6.31 -5.27 -10.31
C GLN A 55 6.29 -4.64 -8.92
N THR A 56 6.52 -3.34 -8.85
CA THR A 56 6.55 -2.61 -7.58
C THR A 56 5.45 -1.56 -7.47
N GLU A 57 4.71 -1.33 -8.54
CA GLU A 57 3.59 -0.38 -8.55
C GLU A 57 2.35 -1.10 -9.04
N PHE A 58 1.23 -0.84 -8.36
CA PHE A 58 -0.02 -1.53 -8.63
C PHE A 58 -1.16 -0.55 -8.66
N MET A 59 -2.12 -0.81 -9.56
CA MET A 59 -3.37 -0.06 -9.60
C MET A 59 -4.41 -0.81 -8.77
N ILE A 60 -5.19 -0.08 -7.99
CA ILE A 60 -6.22 -0.67 -7.14
C ILE A 60 -7.44 0.25 -7.12
N SER A 61 -8.62 -0.34 -7.03
CA SER A 61 -9.86 0.41 -6.87
C SER A 61 -10.07 0.77 -5.41
N SER A 62 -10.44 2.02 -5.16
CA SER A 62 -10.69 2.48 -3.79
C SER A 62 -11.85 1.74 -3.11
N ASP A 63 -12.76 1.17 -3.88
CA ASP A 63 -13.87 0.41 -3.31
C ASP A 63 -13.42 -0.93 -2.71
N LYS A 64 -12.18 -1.34 -2.94
CA LYS A 64 -11.60 -2.52 -2.29
C LYS A 64 -10.87 -2.18 -0.99
N ILE A 65 -10.84 -0.92 -0.63
CA ILE A 65 -10.19 -0.43 0.59
C ILE A 65 -11.24 -0.17 1.65
N ILE A 66 -11.08 -0.80 2.82
CA ILE A 66 -11.98 -0.55 3.93
C ILE A 66 -11.61 0.74 4.63
N THR A 67 -10.32 0.92 4.93
CA THR A 67 -9.86 2.13 5.60
C THR A 67 -8.38 2.40 5.31
N ILE A 68 -8.01 3.65 5.47
CA ILE A 68 -6.65 4.13 5.32
C ILE A 68 -6.30 4.87 6.61
N ALA A 69 -5.14 4.58 7.17
CA ALA A 69 -4.71 5.20 8.42
C ALA A 69 -3.23 5.57 8.37
N ASP A 70 -2.84 6.48 9.25
CA ASP A 70 -1.43 6.84 9.36
C ASP A 70 -0.66 5.74 10.08
N PRO A 71 0.53 5.38 9.58
CA PRO A 71 1.33 4.36 10.25
C PRO A 71 1.92 4.88 11.54
N LYS A 72 2.14 3.98 12.50
CA LYS A 72 2.91 4.32 13.70
C LYS A 72 4.34 4.68 13.29
N PRO A 73 5.02 5.58 14.03
CA PRO A 73 6.37 6.00 13.64
C PRO A 73 7.38 4.87 13.47
N ASP A 74 7.34 3.86 14.32
CA ASP A 74 8.25 2.72 14.22
C ASP A 74 7.98 1.87 12.99
N LEU A 75 6.71 1.71 12.63
CA LEU A 75 6.33 0.97 11.42
C LEU A 75 6.75 1.75 10.17
N LEU A 76 6.54 3.06 10.17
CA LEU A 76 6.95 3.92 9.07
C LEU A 76 8.46 3.86 8.85
N GLU A 77 9.23 3.91 9.94
CA GLU A 77 10.68 3.83 9.86
C GLU A 77 11.11 2.49 9.24
N LYS A 78 10.50 1.40 9.68
CA LYS A 78 10.77 0.07 9.16
C LYS A 78 10.50 0.00 7.65
N TYR A 79 9.38 0.55 7.23
CA TYR A 79 9.00 0.57 5.82
C TYR A 79 9.99 1.38 5.00
N LEU A 80 10.37 2.57 5.47
CA LEU A 80 11.31 3.44 4.75
C LEU A 80 12.67 2.78 4.58
N LYS A 81 13.14 2.05 5.60
CA LYS A 81 14.38 1.29 5.48
C LYS A 81 14.25 0.15 4.47
N LYS A 82 13.09 -0.46 4.40
CA LYS A 82 12.85 -1.59 3.51
C LYS A 82 12.86 -1.19 2.05
N ILE A 83 12.34 0.00 1.72
CA ILE A 83 12.23 0.47 0.34
C ILE A 83 13.44 1.27 -0.15
N ASN A 84 14.33 1.62 0.75
CA ASN A 84 15.55 2.37 0.38
C ASN A 84 16.75 1.46 0.16
#